data_3838b08614f7e322e2764c2d0926840e
#
_entry.id   3838b08614f7e322e2764c2d0926840e
#
_cell.length_a   1.000
_cell.length_b   1.000
_cell.length_c   1.000
_cell.angle_alpha   90.00
_cell.angle_beta   90.00
_cell.angle_gamma   90.00
#
_symmetry.space_group_name_H-M   'P 1'
#
loop_
_entity.id
_entity.type
_entity.pdbx_description
1 polymer ?
#
loop_
_entity_poly.entity_id
_entity_poly.type
_entity_poly.pdbx_seq_one_letter_code
_entity_poly.pdbx_strand_id
1 'polypeptide(L)'
;MVERQKTALVCGAGGFIGSHMVRRLKNEGYWVRGVDVKSPEYSETAADEFILGNLTDPDLVDRVVRFDGYGQNFYHSVPEQYKEPFDEIYQFAADMGGAGFVFSGENDAEIMHNSAAVNLNILESLKKLQERYGDRWNQIPVERKRTTKIFYSSSACMYPEYAQMEVENPGLKESDAYPAGPDSEYGWEKLFSERIYLAYNRNHGIPVRIARYHNIFGPEGTWTGGREKSPAAM
;
A
#
# COMPACT_ATOMS: atom_id res chain seq x y z
N MET A 1 -10.16 -27.40 -15.42
CA MET A 1 -8.91 -26.64 -15.21
C MET A 1 -8.92 -26.22 -13.74
N VAL A 2 -7.91 -26.57 -12.96
CA VAL A 2 -7.80 -26.10 -11.58
C VAL A 2 -7.42 -24.62 -11.67
N GLU A 3 -8.27 -23.74 -11.15
CA GLU A 3 -7.99 -22.30 -11.09
C GLU A 3 -6.78 -22.09 -10.18
N ARG A 4 -5.78 -21.35 -10.66
CA ARG A 4 -4.56 -21.09 -9.91
C ARG A 4 -4.86 -20.20 -8.71
N GLN A 5 -4.26 -20.51 -7.57
CA GLN A 5 -4.34 -19.66 -6.39
C GLN A 5 -3.78 -18.26 -6.70
N LYS A 6 -4.54 -17.23 -6.40
CA LYS A 6 -4.09 -15.83 -6.51
C LYS A 6 -3.09 -15.50 -5.42
N THR A 7 -2.21 -14.54 -5.72
CA THR A 7 -1.16 -14.08 -4.79
C THR A 7 -1.30 -12.60 -4.49
N ALA A 8 -1.09 -12.23 -3.23
CA ALA A 8 -1.15 -10.83 -2.80
C ALA A 8 0.04 -10.46 -1.90
N LEU A 9 0.56 -9.25 -2.10
CA LEU A 9 1.47 -8.59 -1.19
C LEU A 9 0.72 -7.52 -0.41
N VAL A 10 0.82 -7.53 0.92
CA VAL A 10 0.25 -6.51 1.80
C VAL A 10 1.40 -5.76 2.47
N CYS A 11 1.60 -4.51 2.08
CA CYS A 11 2.53 -3.57 2.69
C CYS A 11 1.85 -2.85 3.84
N GLY A 12 2.47 -2.81 5.02
CA GLY A 12 1.82 -2.34 6.25
C GLY A 12 0.96 -3.42 6.92
N ALA A 13 1.33 -4.70 6.74
CA ALA A 13 0.56 -5.86 7.19
C ALA A 13 0.52 -6.04 8.73
N GLY A 14 1.44 -5.43 9.46
CA GLY A 14 1.46 -5.40 10.93
C GLY A 14 0.58 -4.30 11.53
N GLY A 15 0.10 -3.36 10.71
CA GLY A 15 -0.83 -2.31 11.11
C GLY A 15 -2.29 -2.76 11.14
N PHE A 16 -3.15 -1.91 11.69
CA PHE A 16 -4.59 -2.16 11.85
C PHE A 16 -5.27 -2.57 10.54
N ILE A 17 -5.21 -1.71 9.51
CA ILE A 17 -5.89 -1.97 8.23
C ILE A 17 -5.24 -3.15 7.51
N GLY A 18 -3.90 -3.22 7.50
CA GLY A 18 -3.16 -4.27 6.82
C GLY A 18 -3.43 -5.66 7.38
N SER A 19 -3.51 -5.82 8.71
CA SER A 19 -3.83 -7.10 9.35
C SER A 19 -5.24 -7.59 8.98
N HIS A 20 -6.22 -6.68 8.95
CA HIS A 20 -7.58 -7.01 8.48
C HIS A 20 -7.59 -7.41 7.00
N MET A 21 -6.82 -6.72 6.15
CA MET A 21 -6.72 -7.08 4.72
C MET A 21 -6.08 -8.45 4.54
N VAL A 22 -5.03 -8.77 5.29
CA VAL A 22 -4.41 -10.12 5.27
C VAL A 22 -5.46 -11.20 5.56
N ARG A 23 -6.22 -11.06 6.66
CA ARG A 23 -7.29 -12.01 7.01
C ARG A 23 -8.35 -12.12 5.92
N ARG A 24 -8.76 -10.99 5.34
CA ARG A 24 -9.74 -10.97 4.26
C ARG A 24 -9.25 -11.74 3.04
N LEU A 25 -8.04 -11.49 2.58
CA LEU A 25 -7.44 -12.16 1.43
C LEU A 25 -7.25 -13.66 1.68
N LYS A 26 -6.85 -14.05 2.88
CA LYS A 26 -6.76 -15.47 3.27
C LYS A 26 -8.14 -16.17 3.19
N ASN A 27 -9.19 -15.50 3.66
CA ASN A 27 -10.55 -16.04 3.57
C ASN A 27 -11.05 -16.16 2.11
N GLU A 28 -10.51 -15.35 1.21
CA GLU A 28 -10.78 -15.43 -0.23
C GLU A 28 -9.85 -16.43 -0.98
N GLY A 29 -9.00 -17.14 -0.24
CA GLY A 29 -8.14 -18.20 -0.80
C GLY A 29 -6.84 -17.71 -1.43
N TYR A 30 -6.43 -16.46 -1.20
CA TYR A 30 -5.14 -15.97 -1.67
C TYR A 30 -3.98 -16.59 -0.90
N TRP A 31 -2.84 -16.71 -1.57
CA TRP A 31 -1.55 -16.79 -0.91
C TRP A 31 -1.09 -15.35 -0.61
N VAL A 32 -0.75 -15.07 0.65
CA VAL A 32 -0.50 -13.69 1.10
C VAL A 32 0.89 -13.55 1.72
N ARG A 33 1.68 -12.61 1.19
CA ARG A 33 2.87 -12.08 1.85
C ARG A 33 2.54 -10.78 2.56
N GLY A 34 2.82 -10.71 3.86
CA GLY A 34 2.77 -9.47 4.64
C GLY A 34 4.17 -8.88 4.83
N VAL A 35 4.30 -7.56 4.76
CA VAL A 35 5.54 -6.84 5.09
C VAL A 35 5.22 -5.65 5.97
N ASP A 36 5.96 -5.50 7.07
CA ASP A 36 5.86 -4.35 7.98
C ASP A 36 7.13 -4.21 8.81
N VAL A 37 7.35 -3.04 9.39
CA VAL A 37 8.41 -2.79 10.39
C VAL A 37 8.10 -3.42 11.74
N LYS A 38 6.86 -3.85 11.98
CA LYS A 38 6.40 -4.50 13.20
C LYS A 38 5.42 -5.64 12.91
N SER A 39 5.36 -6.61 13.81
CA SER A 39 4.30 -7.63 13.80
C SER A 39 2.95 -7.02 14.23
N PRO A 40 1.80 -7.64 13.85
CA PRO A 40 0.50 -7.26 14.40
C PRO A 40 0.51 -7.34 15.93
N GLU A 41 -0.14 -6.35 16.58
CA GLU A 41 -0.08 -6.18 18.03
C GLU A 41 -1.07 -7.09 18.77
N TYR A 42 -2.25 -7.32 18.19
CA TYR A 42 -3.38 -7.93 18.89
C TYR A 42 -3.64 -9.39 18.50
N SER A 43 -3.07 -9.85 17.41
CA SER A 43 -3.25 -11.21 16.90
C SER A 43 -2.04 -11.68 16.11
N GLU A 44 -1.85 -12.99 16.01
CA GLU A 44 -0.88 -13.53 15.06
C GLU A 44 -1.31 -13.23 13.63
N THR A 45 -0.31 -13.02 12.76
CA THR A 45 -0.60 -12.79 11.35
C THR A 45 -1.18 -14.04 10.69
N ALA A 46 -2.18 -13.86 9.85
CA ALA A 46 -2.72 -14.93 9.01
C ALA A 46 -1.99 -15.05 7.65
N ALA A 47 -0.97 -14.24 7.38
CA ALA A 47 -0.20 -14.31 6.15
C ALA A 47 0.54 -15.65 6.03
N ASP A 48 0.67 -16.17 4.81
CA ASP A 48 1.48 -17.38 4.54
C ASP A 48 2.97 -17.10 4.75
N GLU A 49 3.38 -15.85 4.52
CA GLU A 49 4.73 -15.36 4.78
C GLU A 49 4.65 -13.96 5.36
N PHE A 50 5.38 -13.69 6.43
CA PHE A 50 5.48 -12.36 7.03
C PHE A 50 6.93 -11.93 7.14
N ILE A 51 7.26 -10.77 6.57
CA ILE A 51 8.61 -10.23 6.54
C ILE A 51 8.67 -8.97 7.40
N LEU A 52 9.48 -9.01 8.44
CA LEU A 52 9.82 -7.81 9.19
C LEU A 52 10.88 -7.01 8.42
N GLY A 53 10.54 -5.78 8.03
CA GLY A 53 11.45 -4.94 7.28
C GLY A 53 10.88 -3.58 6.93
N ASN A 54 11.78 -2.65 6.63
CA ASN A 54 11.43 -1.28 6.30
C ASN A 54 11.36 -1.08 4.78
N LEU A 55 10.20 -0.74 4.27
CA LEU A 55 9.96 -0.52 2.83
C LEU A 55 10.58 0.79 2.29
N THR A 56 11.21 1.60 3.15
CA THR A 56 12.10 2.69 2.67
C THR A 56 13.42 2.16 2.12
N ASP A 57 13.77 0.88 2.41
CA ASP A 57 14.92 0.20 1.83
C ASP A 57 14.56 -0.36 0.44
N PRO A 58 15.14 0.18 -0.65
CA PRO A 58 14.84 -0.26 -2.02
C PRO A 58 15.26 -1.71 -2.29
N ASP A 59 16.33 -2.20 -1.63
CA ASP A 59 16.79 -3.58 -1.81
C ASP A 59 15.82 -4.58 -1.19
N LEU A 60 15.23 -4.22 -0.05
CA LEU A 60 14.15 -5.00 0.54
C LEU A 60 12.92 -5.01 -0.38
N VAL A 61 12.51 -3.83 -0.87
CA VAL A 61 11.34 -3.72 -1.76
C VAL A 61 11.55 -4.55 -3.04
N ASP A 62 12.72 -4.47 -3.66
CA ASP A 62 13.06 -5.28 -4.85
C ASP A 62 12.93 -6.80 -4.60
N ARG A 63 13.14 -7.26 -3.37
CA ARG A 63 12.96 -8.67 -2.98
C ARG A 63 11.50 -9.01 -2.71
N VAL A 64 10.79 -8.18 -1.95
CA VAL A 64 9.45 -8.52 -1.46
C VAL A 64 8.34 -8.39 -2.49
N VAL A 65 8.51 -7.56 -3.53
CA VAL A 65 7.52 -7.41 -4.62
C VAL A 65 7.55 -8.57 -5.62
N ARG A 66 8.54 -9.46 -5.53
CA ARG A 66 8.66 -10.64 -6.38
C ARG A 66 8.06 -11.85 -5.69
N PHE A 67 7.20 -12.55 -6.39
CA PHE A 67 6.72 -13.85 -5.94
C PHE A 67 7.63 -14.94 -6.49
N ASP A 68 8.34 -15.64 -5.60
CA ASP A 68 9.33 -16.65 -5.93
C ASP A 68 8.90 -18.08 -5.57
N GLY A 69 7.60 -18.31 -5.43
CA GLY A 69 7.00 -19.61 -5.14
C GLY A 69 6.48 -19.77 -3.71
N TYR A 70 5.89 -20.91 -3.44
CA TYR A 70 5.26 -21.23 -2.17
C TYR A 70 6.29 -21.78 -1.17
N GLY A 71 6.58 -21.02 -0.10
CA GLY A 71 7.33 -21.48 1.08
C GLY A 71 8.74 -20.95 1.22
N GLN A 72 9.17 -20.83 2.49
CA GLN A 72 10.44 -20.19 2.91
C GLN A 72 11.70 -20.87 2.37
N ASN A 73 11.63 -22.14 1.95
CA ASN A 73 12.78 -22.89 1.45
C ASN A 73 13.08 -22.67 -0.04
N PHE A 74 12.24 -21.93 -0.76
CA PHE A 74 12.37 -21.71 -2.21
C PHE A 74 13.23 -20.49 -2.58
N TYR A 75 13.56 -19.61 -1.62
CA TYR A 75 14.31 -18.39 -1.88
C TYR A 75 15.65 -18.60 -2.61
N HIS A 76 16.28 -19.76 -2.42
CA HIS A 76 17.58 -20.09 -3.01
C HIS A 76 17.50 -21.00 -4.24
N SER A 77 16.35 -21.57 -4.54
CA SER A 77 16.22 -22.63 -5.56
C SER A 77 15.48 -22.21 -6.83
N VAL A 78 14.70 -21.12 -6.79
CA VAL A 78 14.00 -20.63 -7.99
C VAL A 78 14.93 -19.66 -8.73
N PRO A 79 15.42 -19.99 -9.93
CA PRO A 79 16.20 -19.08 -10.73
C PRO A 79 15.44 -17.77 -10.95
N GLU A 80 16.16 -16.63 -10.92
CA GLU A 80 15.61 -15.26 -11.05
C GLU A 80 14.61 -15.12 -12.20
N GLN A 81 14.82 -15.91 -13.22
CA GLN A 81 14.00 -15.93 -14.43
C GLN A 81 12.59 -16.50 -14.26
N TYR A 82 12.31 -17.20 -13.15
CA TYR A 82 11.00 -17.80 -12.87
C TYR A 82 10.23 -17.09 -11.75
N LYS A 83 10.82 -16.05 -11.20
CA LYS A 83 10.17 -15.21 -10.19
C LYS A 83 9.10 -14.36 -10.88
N GLU A 84 7.87 -14.50 -10.47
CA GLU A 84 6.73 -13.78 -11.03
C GLU A 84 6.32 -12.60 -10.14
N PRO A 85 5.66 -11.57 -10.67
CA PRO A 85 5.05 -10.55 -9.84
C PRO A 85 3.82 -11.10 -9.11
N PHE A 86 3.45 -10.48 -8.01
CA PHE A 86 2.16 -10.72 -7.35
C PHE A 86 1.00 -10.35 -8.28
N ASP A 87 -0.14 -11.01 -8.11
CA ASP A 87 -1.36 -10.60 -8.82
C ASP A 87 -1.87 -9.25 -8.32
N GLU A 88 -1.77 -9.02 -7.00
CA GLU A 88 -2.26 -7.80 -6.35
C GLU A 88 -1.31 -7.32 -5.26
N ILE A 89 -1.12 -6.01 -5.16
CA ILE A 89 -0.38 -5.35 -4.08
C ILE A 89 -1.32 -4.37 -3.38
N TYR A 90 -1.38 -4.48 -2.06
CA TYR A 90 -2.16 -3.61 -1.19
C TYR A 90 -1.20 -2.75 -0.38
N GLN A 91 -1.12 -1.46 -0.73
CA GLN A 91 -0.18 -0.52 -0.11
C GLN A 91 -0.88 0.29 0.99
N PHE A 92 -0.63 -0.10 2.24
CA PHE A 92 -1.11 0.58 3.45
C PHE A 92 0.04 1.14 4.30
N ALA A 93 1.30 0.81 3.97
CA ALA A 93 2.44 1.28 4.73
C ALA A 93 2.60 2.80 4.57
N ALA A 94 2.61 3.51 5.67
CA ALA A 94 2.82 4.94 5.74
C ALA A 94 3.17 5.35 7.18
N ASP A 95 3.89 6.45 7.34
CA ASP A 95 3.98 7.13 8.62
C ASP A 95 2.70 7.93 8.83
N MET A 96 1.85 7.45 9.73
CA MET A 96 0.56 8.08 9.98
C MET A 96 0.07 7.82 11.40
N GLY A 97 -0.84 8.65 11.84
CA GLY A 97 -1.47 8.55 13.16
C GLY A 97 -2.79 9.30 13.25
N GLY A 98 -3.21 9.62 14.46
CA GLY A 98 -4.32 10.54 14.73
C GLY A 98 -3.95 11.99 14.45
N ALA A 99 -4.89 12.90 14.69
CA ALA A 99 -4.68 14.34 14.47
C ALA A 99 -3.46 14.89 15.22
N GLY A 100 -3.22 14.45 16.46
CA GLY A 100 -2.05 14.88 17.23
C GLY A 100 -0.71 14.51 16.61
N PHE A 101 -0.63 13.41 15.86
CA PHE A 101 0.58 13.02 15.15
C PHE A 101 0.76 13.78 13.84
N VAL A 102 -0.34 13.93 13.08
CA VAL A 102 -0.32 14.49 11.72
C VAL A 102 -0.23 16.02 11.69
N PHE A 103 -0.78 16.70 12.72
CA PHE A 103 -0.85 18.17 12.77
C PHE A 103 0.08 18.80 13.82
N SER A 104 0.95 18.01 14.48
CA SER A 104 1.91 18.57 15.45
C SER A 104 3.04 19.36 14.81
N GLY A 105 3.34 19.11 13.55
CA GLY A 105 4.52 19.65 12.86
C GLY A 105 5.83 18.95 13.22
N GLU A 106 5.84 18.11 14.26
CA GLU A 106 7.05 17.46 14.77
C GLU A 106 7.52 16.29 13.89
N ASN A 107 6.60 15.70 13.10
CA ASN A 107 6.86 14.50 12.30
C ASN A 107 6.78 14.77 10.78
N ASP A 108 6.69 16.02 10.36
CA ASP A 108 6.42 16.38 8.95
C ASP A 108 7.48 15.85 7.99
N ALA A 109 8.76 15.99 8.37
CA ALA A 109 9.87 15.53 7.54
C ALA A 109 9.85 13.99 7.34
N GLU A 110 9.63 13.24 8.42
CA GLU A 110 9.56 11.78 8.41
C GLU A 110 8.32 11.29 7.64
N ILE A 111 7.17 11.93 7.85
CA ILE A 111 5.92 11.63 7.12
C ILE A 111 6.15 11.79 5.62
N MET A 112 6.67 12.94 5.20
CA MET A 112 6.93 13.24 3.78
C MET A 112 7.97 12.29 3.19
N HIS A 113 9.12 12.13 3.87
CA HIS A 113 10.22 11.30 3.38
C HIS A 113 9.85 9.82 3.30
N ASN A 114 9.42 9.23 4.42
CA ASN A 114 9.26 7.79 4.53
C ASN A 114 8.09 7.30 3.67
N SER A 115 6.95 7.99 3.72
CA SER A 115 5.77 7.58 2.93
C SER A 115 6.03 7.72 1.42
N ALA A 116 6.68 8.81 0.99
CA ALA A 116 7.07 8.98 -0.41
C ALA A 116 8.08 7.92 -0.86
N ALA A 117 9.12 7.65 -0.04
CA ALA A 117 10.14 6.64 -0.35
C ALA A 117 9.53 5.24 -0.52
N VAL A 118 8.64 4.82 0.36
CA VAL A 118 7.93 3.54 0.25
C VAL A 118 7.18 3.44 -1.08
N ASN A 119 6.39 4.47 -1.42
CA ASN A 119 5.59 4.48 -2.65
C ASN A 119 6.46 4.48 -3.91
N LEU A 120 7.53 5.27 -3.93
CA LEU A 120 8.49 5.32 -5.03
C LEU A 120 9.22 3.99 -5.21
N ASN A 121 9.70 3.38 -4.13
CA ASN A 121 10.42 2.11 -4.18
C ASN A 121 9.54 0.99 -4.74
N ILE A 122 8.27 0.89 -4.31
CA ILE A 122 7.32 -0.11 -4.83
C ILE A 122 7.10 0.08 -6.33
N LEU A 123 6.83 1.31 -6.77
CA LEU A 123 6.54 1.60 -8.17
C LEU A 123 7.75 1.38 -9.06
N GLU A 124 8.94 1.81 -8.64
CA GLU A 124 10.18 1.62 -9.41
C GLU A 124 10.56 0.13 -9.49
N SER A 125 10.37 -0.62 -8.40
CA SER A 125 10.61 -2.05 -8.39
C SER A 125 9.67 -2.80 -9.34
N LEU A 126 8.39 -2.43 -9.39
CA LEU A 126 7.43 -3.01 -10.33
C LEU A 126 7.74 -2.65 -11.78
N LYS A 127 8.15 -1.42 -12.05
CA LYS A 127 8.61 -1.00 -13.38
C LYS A 127 9.80 -1.84 -13.83
N LYS A 128 10.81 -1.99 -12.98
CA LYS A 128 11.99 -2.85 -13.25
C LYS A 128 11.58 -4.31 -13.53
N LEU A 129 10.61 -4.83 -12.79
CA LEU A 129 10.07 -6.17 -13.04
C LEU A 129 9.44 -6.25 -14.44
N GLN A 130 8.60 -5.30 -14.82
CA GLN A 130 7.97 -5.27 -16.14
C GLN A 130 9.01 -5.17 -17.26
N GLU A 131 10.06 -4.36 -17.10
CA GLU A 131 11.14 -4.22 -18.07
C GLU A 131 11.94 -5.54 -18.24
N ARG A 132 12.28 -6.22 -17.14
CA ARG A 132 12.95 -7.53 -17.17
C ARG A 132 12.11 -8.63 -17.82
N TYR A 133 10.80 -8.56 -17.65
CA TYR A 133 9.87 -9.50 -18.31
C TYR A 133 9.49 -9.04 -19.73
N GLY A 134 9.80 -7.82 -20.14
CA GLY A 134 9.33 -7.22 -21.39
C GLY A 134 9.65 -8.05 -22.62
N ASP A 135 10.88 -8.54 -22.77
CA ASP A 135 11.27 -9.40 -23.89
C ASP A 135 10.64 -10.80 -23.82
N ARG A 136 10.43 -11.33 -22.61
CA ARG A 136 9.77 -12.61 -22.38
C ARG A 136 8.25 -12.47 -22.34
N TRP A 137 7.76 -11.31 -21.90
CA TRP A 137 6.35 -10.98 -21.85
C TRP A 137 5.66 -11.17 -23.21
N ASN A 138 6.38 -10.88 -24.30
CA ASN A 138 5.89 -11.09 -25.65
C ASN A 138 5.82 -12.57 -26.05
N GLN A 139 6.53 -13.46 -25.35
CA GLN A 139 6.53 -14.90 -25.56
C GLN A 139 5.53 -15.64 -24.65
N ILE A 140 4.99 -14.95 -23.62
CA ILE A 140 3.99 -15.52 -22.73
C ILE A 140 2.62 -15.41 -23.40
N PRO A 141 1.83 -16.50 -23.48
CA PRO A 141 0.44 -16.43 -23.95
C PRO A 141 -0.36 -15.38 -23.19
N VAL A 142 -1.21 -14.63 -23.88
CA VAL A 142 -1.97 -13.49 -23.33
C VAL A 142 -2.74 -13.89 -22.06
N GLU A 143 -3.28 -15.09 -22.03
CA GLU A 143 -4.00 -15.68 -20.90
C GLU A 143 -3.12 -15.98 -19.67
N ARG A 144 -1.81 -15.95 -19.83
CA ARG A 144 -0.82 -16.13 -18.74
C ARG A 144 -0.12 -14.82 -18.36
N LYS A 145 -0.37 -13.75 -19.10
CA LYS A 145 0.20 -12.45 -18.78
C LYS A 145 -0.43 -11.91 -17.52
N ARG A 146 0.40 -11.67 -16.51
CA ARG A 146 -0.03 -11.06 -15.24
C ARG A 146 0.38 -9.61 -15.21
N THR A 147 -0.59 -8.76 -15.01
CA THR A 147 -0.33 -7.37 -14.67
C THR A 147 -0.66 -7.21 -13.21
N THR A 148 0.35 -6.94 -12.38
CA THR A 148 0.15 -6.64 -10.96
C THR A 148 -0.78 -5.43 -10.82
N LYS A 149 -1.85 -5.59 -10.06
CA LYS A 149 -2.74 -4.49 -9.72
C LYS A 149 -2.31 -3.91 -8.38
N ILE A 150 -2.26 -2.60 -8.27
CA ILE A 150 -1.94 -1.92 -7.01
C ILE A 150 -3.20 -1.25 -6.48
N PHE A 151 -3.48 -1.51 -5.21
CA PHE A 151 -4.36 -0.71 -4.39
C PHE A 151 -3.53 0.22 -3.51
N TYR A 152 -3.79 1.53 -3.58
CA TYR A 152 -3.14 2.53 -2.74
C TYR A 152 -4.14 3.19 -1.80
N SER A 153 -3.82 3.20 -0.51
CA SER A 153 -4.57 3.90 0.52
C SER A 153 -4.14 5.36 0.59
N SER A 154 -4.90 6.23 -0.06
CA SER A 154 -4.82 7.66 0.12
C SER A 154 -5.66 8.11 1.33
N SER A 155 -5.83 9.40 1.52
CA SER A 155 -6.54 9.99 2.66
C SER A 155 -7.42 11.16 2.24
N ALA A 156 -8.51 11.37 2.96
CA ALA A 156 -9.31 12.58 2.84
C ALA A 156 -8.54 13.87 3.22
N CYS A 157 -7.46 13.74 3.99
CA CYS A 157 -6.57 14.88 4.31
C CYS A 157 -5.90 15.51 3.08
N MET A 158 -5.96 14.85 1.91
CA MET A 158 -5.45 15.41 0.66
C MET A 158 -6.38 16.45 0.04
N TYR A 159 -7.63 16.55 0.48
CA TYR A 159 -8.54 17.59 0.00
C TYR A 159 -8.12 18.98 0.53
N PRO A 160 -8.38 20.04 -0.23
CA PRO A 160 -8.00 21.39 0.20
C PRO A 160 -8.79 21.83 1.43
N GLU A 161 -8.10 22.53 2.34
CA GLU A 161 -8.68 23.03 3.58
C GLU A 161 -9.96 23.84 3.35
N TYR A 162 -9.94 24.78 2.40
CA TYR A 162 -11.11 25.63 2.10
C TYR A 162 -12.36 24.83 1.74
N ALA A 163 -12.22 23.65 1.15
CA ALA A 163 -13.34 22.79 0.80
C ALA A 163 -13.89 21.99 1.99
N GLN A 164 -13.15 21.95 3.10
CA GLN A 164 -13.52 21.25 4.33
C GLN A 164 -14.12 22.18 5.40
N MET A 165 -14.01 23.50 5.22
CA MET A 165 -14.46 24.50 6.19
C MET A 165 -15.96 24.81 6.13
N GLU A 166 -16.64 24.44 5.06
CA GLU A 166 -18.06 24.72 4.90
C GLU A 166 -18.92 23.67 5.61
N VAL A 167 -19.65 24.09 6.65
CA VAL A 167 -20.51 23.23 7.49
C VAL A 167 -21.64 22.61 6.67
N GLU A 168 -22.14 23.29 5.65
CA GLU A 168 -23.24 22.87 4.78
C GLU A 168 -22.76 22.08 3.53
N ASN A 169 -21.50 21.69 3.48
CA ASN A 169 -20.95 20.98 2.35
C ASN A 169 -21.66 19.61 2.17
N PRO A 170 -22.26 19.35 0.99
CA PRO A 170 -22.98 18.09 0.74
C PRO A 170 -22.06 16.85 0.61
N GLY A 171 -20.79 17.03 0.86
CA GLY A 171 -19.73 16.04 0.69
C GLY A 171 -18.83 16.36 -0.50
N LEU A 172 -17.53 16.04 -0.33
CA LEU A 172 -16.51 16.29 -1.34
C LEU A 172 -16.59 15.23 -2.45
N LYS A 173 -16.46 15.68 -3.70
CA LYS A 173 -16.29 14.81 -4.88
C LYS A 173 -14.79 14.56 -5.09
N GLU A 174 -14.47 13.51 -5.82
CA GLU A 174 -13.06 13.22 -6.16
C GLU A 174 -12.39 14.36 -6.94
N SER A 175 -13.15 15.12 -7.76
CA SER A 175 -12.68 16.29 -8.49
C SER A 175 -12.27 17.46 -7.60
N ASP A 176 -12.82 17.54 -6.38
CA ASP A 176 -12.63 18.68 -5.47
C ASP A 176 -11.24 18.68 -4.79
N ALA A 177 -10.42 17.70 -5.14
CA ALA A 177 -8.99 17.70 -4.83
C ALA A 177 -8.21 18.87 -5.44
N TYR A 178 -8.80 19.58 -6.40
CA TYR A 178 -8.15 20.68 -7.12
C TYR A 178 -9.06 21.90 -7.22
N PRO A 179 -8.46 23.13 -7.11
CA PRO A 179 -7.04 23.41 -6.88
C PRO A 179 -6.54 22.86 -5.55
N ALA A 180 -5.29 22.34 -5.53
CA ALA A 180 -4.73 21.69 -4.36
C ALA A 180 -4.46 22.69 -3.23
N GLY A 181 -4.71 22.26 -2.00
CA GLY A 181 -4.49 23.05 -0.80
C GLY A 181 -4.69 22.24 0.48
N PRO A 182 -4.05 21.06 0.63
CA PRO A 182 -4.09 20.32 1.89
C PRO A 182 -3.59 21.13 3.07
N ASP A 183 -4.13 20.87 4.23
CA ASP A 183 -3.85 21.57 5.49
C ASP A 183 -2.65 21.02 6.28
N SER A 184 -2.01 19.96 5.79
CA SER A 184 -0.91 19.29 6.47
C SER A 184 0.06 18.64 5.47
N GLU A 185 1.31 18.45 5.90
CA GLU A 185 2.33 17.77 5.11
C GLU A 185 1.91 16.32 4.79
N TYR A 186 1.19 15.67 5.69
CA TYR A 186 0.57 14.38 5.42
C TYR A 186 -0.41 14.44 4.25
N GLY A 187 -1.26 15.45 4.20
CA GLY A 187 -2.19 15.66 3.08
C GLY A 187 -1.47 15.90 1.75
N TRP A 188 -0.40 16.70 1.78
CA TRP A 188 0.45 16.95 0.61
C TRP A 188 1.16 15.68 0.14
N GLU A 189 1.71 14.87 1.06
CA GLU A 189 2.32 13.59 0.71
C GLU A 189 1.30 12.67 0.04
N LYS A 190 0.10 12.55 0.59
CA LYS A 190 -0.96 11.70 0.03
C LYS A 190 -1.35 12.14 -1.37
N LEU A 191 -1.52 13.43 -1.62
CA LEU A 191 -1.80 13.98 -2.94
C LEU A 191 -0.64 13.74 -3.92
N PHE A 192 0.60 13.97 -3.49
CA PHE A 192 1.80 13.70 -4.27
C PHE A 192 1.87 12.23 -4.68
N SER A 193 1.65 11.32 -3.74
CA SER A 193 1.65 9.89 -4.00
C SER A 193 0.53 9.47 -4.97
N GLU A 194 -0.69 9.99 -4.85
CA GLU A 194 -1.73 9.75 -5.87
C GLU A 194 -1.25 10.12 -7.27
N ARG A 195 -0.61 11.28 -7.42
CA ARG A 195 -0.10 11.73 -8.71
C ARG A 195 1.00 10.84 -9.27
N ILE A 196 1.89 10.33 -8.42
CA ILE A 196 2.93 9.37 -8.82
C ILE A 196 2.28 8.07 -9.29
N TYR A 197 1.38 7.48 -8.52
CA TYR A 197 0.66 6.26 -8.92
C TYR A 197 -0.05 6.42 -10.26
N LEU A 198 -0.74 7.52 -10.47
CA LEU A 198 -1.40 7.83 -11.75
C LEU A 198 -0.41 8.07 -12.89
N ALA A 199 0.77 8.64 -12.62
CA ALA A 199 1.81 8.81 -13.63
C ALA A 199 2.40 7.45 -14.05
N TYR A 200 2.69 6.56 -13.10
CA TYR A 200 3.15 5.20 -13.41
C TYR A 200 2.09 4.38 -14.15
N ASN A 201 0.81 4.56 -13.83
CA ASN A 201 -0.27 3.96 -14.60
C ASN A 201 -0.25 4.42 -16.06
N ARG A 202 -0.15 5.73 -16.32
CA ARG A 202 -0.13 6.28 -17.69
C ARG A 202 1.12 5.90 -18.48
N ASN A 203 2.28 5.93 -17.84
CA ASN A 203 3.55 5.79 -18.53
C ASN A 203 4.03 4.33 -18.65
N HIS A 204 3.67 3.50 -17.68
CA HIS A 204 4.14 2.10 -17.57
C HIS A 204 3.01 1.08 -17.57
N GLY A 205 1.75 1.52 -17.67
CA GLY A 205 0.59 0.62 -17.71
C GLY A 205 0.34 -0.17 -16.43
N ILE A 206 0.88 0.24 -15.28
CA ILE A 206 0.63 -0.40 -13.99
C ILE A 206 -0.80 -0.08 -13.54
N PRO A 207 -1.71 -1.06 -13.44
CA PRO A 207 -3.09 -0.81 -13.02
C PRO A 207 -3.14 -0.38 -11.56
N VAL A 208 -3.69 0.79 -11.30
CA VAL A 208 -3.81 1.36 -9.94
C VAL A 208 -5.28 1.56 -9.57
N ARG A 209 -5.60 1.32 -8.31
CA ARG A 209 -6.84 1.73 -7.65
C ARG A 209 -6.47 2.53 -6.42
N ILE A 210 -7.06 3.72 -6.29
CA ILE A 210 -6.80 4.64 -5.18
C ILE A 210 -8.10 4.81 -4.40
N ALA A 211 -8.02 4.67 -3.07
CA ALA A 211 -9.13 5.00 -2.18
C ALA A 211 -8.69 6.08 -1.18
N ARG A 212 -9.45 7.15 -1.10
CA ARG A 212 -9.26 8.22 -0.12
C ARG A 212 -9.99 7.86 1.16
N TYR A 213 -9.24 7.38 2.12
CA TYR A 213 -9.80 6.97 3.40
C TYR A 213 -10.17 8.17 4.25
N HIS A 214 -11.37 8.15 4.80
CA HIS A 214 -11.74 8.96 5.95
C HIS A 214 -11.26 8.29 7.24
N ASN A 215 -11.81 8.66 8.39
CA ASN A 215 -11.41 8.08 9.67
C ASN A 215 -11.83 6.60 9.74
N ILE A 216 -10.86 5.70 9.60
CA ILE A 216 -11.06 4.27 9.75
C ILE A 216 -10.83 3.89 11.21
N PHE A 217 -11.76 3.19 11.81
CA PHE A 217 -11.72 2.68 13.19
C PHE A 217 -12.38 1.31 13.27
N GLY A 218 -12.07 0.55 14.30
CA GLY A 218 -12.65 -0.78 14.51
C GLY A 218 -11.79 -1.66 15.42
N PRO A 219 -12.18 -2.94 15.59
CA PRO A 219 -11.42 -3.90 16.40
C PRO A 219 -9.94 -3.95 16.01
N GLU A 220 -9.04 -4.04 16.99
CA GLU A 220 -7.58 -4.02 16.80
C GLU A 220 -7.03 -2.68 16.26
N GLY A 221 -7.83 -1.62 16.22
CA GLY A 221 -7.36 -0.27 15.95
C GLY A 221 -6.75 0.37 17.20
N THR A 222 -5.88 1.36 17.02
CA THR A 222 -5.30 2.14 18.13
C THR A 222 -6.41 2.91 18.86
N TRP A 223 -6.46 2.82 20.18
CA TRP A 223 -7.47 3.44 21.04
C TRP A 223 -6.87 4.32 22.14
N THR A 224 -5.54 4.40 22.24
CA THR A 224 -4.79 5.27 23.17
C THR A 224 -3.49 5.76 22.54
N GLY A 225 -2.83 6.74 23.16
CA GLY A 225 -1.47 7.15 22.81
C GLY A 225 -1.38 8.26 21.76
N GLY A 226 -2.47 8.98 21.46
CA GLY A 226 -2.49 10.14 20.55
C GLY A 226 -2.56 9.78 19.06
N ARG A 227 -2.64 8.48 18.72
CA ARG A 227 -2.80 7.99 17.34
C ARG A 227 -4.19 7.45 17.04
N GLU A 228 -5.06 7.43 18.04
CA GLU A 228 -6.45 6.98 17.92
C GLU A 228 -7.29 7.95 17.09
N LYS A 229 -8.31 7.41 16.44
CA LYS A 229 -9.34 8.21 15.76
C LYS A 229 -10.46 8.56 16.72
N SER A 230 -11.11 9.70 16.49
CA SER A 230 -12.15 10.23 17.41
C SER A 230 -13.18 9.19 17.89
N PRO A 231 -13.72 8.29 17.06
CA PRO A 231 -14.66 7.28 17.57
C PRO A 231 -14.03 6.23 18.49
N ALA A 232 -12.71 6.02 18.42
CA ALA A 232 -12.01 5.09 19.30
C ALA A 232 -11.51 5.77 20.59
N ALA A 233 -11.47 7.11 20.64
CA ALA A 233 -11.04 7.90 21.77
C ALA A 233 -12.19 8.24 22.75
N MET A 234 -13.44 8.03 22.34
CA MET A 234 -14.67 8.23 23.14
C MET A 234 -15.08 6.96 23.90
#